data_0229374308d763210fd93e728db19625
#
_entry.id   0229374308d763210fd93e728db19625
#
_cell.length_a   1.000
_cell.length_b   1.000
_cell.length_c   1.000
_cell.angle_alpha   90.00
_cell.angle_beta   90.00
_cell.angle_gamma   90.00
#
_symmetry.space_group_name_H-M   'P 1'
#
loop_
_entity.id
_entity.type
_entity.pdbx_description
1 polymer ?
#
loop_
_entity_poly.entity_id
_entity_poly.type
_entity_poly.pdbx_seq_one_letter_code
_entity_poly.pdbx_strand_id
1 'polypeptide(L)'
;DGICLTDTFQLAETKQQSLSQEFFKENSEGVLRQKNAPIRVIMGNPPYSVGQKSANDNAANMTYPILDKRISDTYAAKSSANLTKALYDSYIKAFRWATDRIADNSDGGIVAFISNGSWLDGNAQDGFRACLESEFSDIYVLNLRGNQRTSGELSRKEGGKIFGGGSRTPITITILVKNPAKN
;
A
#
# COMPACT_ATOMS: atom_id res chain seq x y z
N ASP A 1 2.77 23.28 -11.19
CA ASP A 1 1.73 22.61 -10.41
C ASP A 1 2.10 21.15 -10.19
N GLY A 2 1.96 20.66 -8.93
CA GLY A 2 2.38 19.32 -8.54
C GLY A 2 1.24 18.28 -8.55
N ILE A 3 0.06 18.62 -9.07
CA ILE A 3 -1.10 17.72 -9.12
C ILE A 3 -1.20 17.10 -10.51
N CYS A 4 -1.28 15.76 -10.56
CA CYS A 4 -1.43 15.01 -11.81
C CYS A 4 -2.56 14.00 -11.68
N LEU A 5 -3.31 13.81 -12.74
CA LEU A 5 -4.27 12.72 -12.86
C LEU A 5 -3.52 11.47 -13.34
N THR A 6 -3.42 10.48 -12.47
CA THR A 6 -2.73 9.21 -12.78
C THR A 6 -3.21 8.09 -11.88
N ASP A 7 -3.06 6.86 -12.35
CA ASP A 7 -3.08 5.69 -11.48
C ASP A 7 -1.69 5.53 -10.86
N THR A 8 -1.62 5.66 -9.54
CA THR A 8 -0.38 5.62 -8.77
C THR A 8 0.42 4.33 -8.99
N PHE A 9 -0.25 3.19 -9.07
CA PHE A 9 0.42 1.90 -9.26
C PHE A 9 0.90 1.71 -10.70
N GLN A 10 0.21 2.30 -11.66
CA GLN A 10 0.64 2.29 -13.06
C GLN A 10 1.99 2.99 -13.26
N LEU A 11 2.37 3.89 -12.35
CA LEU A 11 3.70 4.53 -12.40
C LEU A 11 4.85 3.55 -12.20
N ALA A 12 4.61 2.41 -11.53
CA ALA A 12 5.58 1.35 -11.35
C ALA A 12 5.70 0.40 -12.56
N GLU A 13 4.67 0.40 -13.43
CA GLU A 13 4.63 -0.45 -14.61
C GLU A 13 5.47 0.13 -15.76
N THR A 14 5.87 -0.73 -16.69
CA THR A 14 6.67 -0.33 -17.84
C THR A 14 5.90 0.60 -18.78
N LYS A 15 6.65 1.47 -19.45
CA LYS A 15 6.19 2.48 -20.42
C LYS A 15 5.18 1.92 -21.45
N GLN A 16 3.93 1.85 -21.09
CA GLN A 16 2.89 1.83 -22.11
C GLN A 16 2.62 3.29 -22.47
N GLN A 17 3.10 3.73 -23.62
CA GLN A 17 2.69 4.99 -24.21
C GLN A 17 1.18 4.89 -24.48
N SER A 18 0.40 5.47 -23.59
CA SER A 18 -1.04 5.56 -23.75
C SER A 18 -1.31 6.63 -24.82
N LEU A 19 -2.26 6.36 -25.73
CA LEU A 19 -2.81 7.35 -26.66
C LEU A 19 -3.30 8.63 -25.94
N SER A 20 -3.57 8.56 -24.64
CA SER A 20 -3.91 9.71 -23.81
C SER A 20 -2.75 10.73 -23.63
N GLN A 21 -1.49 10.36 -23.89
CA GLN A 21 -0.34 11.27 -23.76
C GLN A 21 -0.41 12.42 -24.77
N GLU A 22 -1.01 12.18 -25.93
CA GLU A 22 -1.15 13.18 -26.98
C GLU A 22 -2.24 14.20 -26.67
N PHE A 23 -3.32 13.77 -26.00
CA PHE A 23 -4.46 14.62 -25.66
C PHE A 23 -4.27 15.42 -24.35
N PHE A 24 -3.39 14.95 -23.45
CA PHE A 24 -3.17 15.58 -22.12
C PHE A 24 -1.67 15.80 -21.86
N LYS A 25 -1.03 16.56 -22.74
CA LYS A 25 0.43 16.78 -22.72
C LYS A 25 0.94 17.31 -21.38
N GLU A 26 0.30 18.34 -20.82
CA GLU A 26 0.73 18.95 -19.55
C GLU A 26 0.61 17.96 -18.38
N ASN A 27 -0.47 17.17 -18.34
CA ASN A 27 -0.62 16.12 -17.33
C ASN A 27 0.45 15.04 -17.50
N SER A 28 0.75 14.63 -18.72
CA SER A 28 1.76 13.60 -19.03
C SER A 28 3.17 14.06 -18.62
N GLU A 29 3.52 15.31 -18.87
CA GLU A 29 4.78 15.91 -18.41
C GLU A 29 4.83 15.99 -16.88
N GLY A 30 3.73 16.33 -16.21
CA GLY A 30 3.59 16.32 -14.77
C GLY A 30 3.80 14.93 -14.17
N VAL A 31 3.18 13.92 -14.75
CA VAL A 31 3.34 12.51 -14.35
C VAL A 31 4.78 12.05 -14.49
N LEU A 32 5.46 12.37 -15.60
CA LEU A 32 6.87 12.04 -15.81
C LEU A 32 7.78 12.73 -14.78
N ARG A 33 7.53 14.01 -14.46
CA ARG A 33 8.27 14.71 -13.41
C ARG A 33 8.10 14.03 -12.05
N GLN A 34 6.87 13.65 -11.68
CA GLN A 34 6.60 12.93 -10.42
C GLN A 34 7.28 11.56 -10.41
N LYS A 35 7.24 10.83 -11.52
CA LYS A 35 7.90 9.52 -11.64
C LYS A 35 9.39 9.61 -11.39
N ASN A 36 10.04 10.67 -11.83
CA ASN A 36 11.49 10.86 -11.72
C ASN A 36 11.91 11.69 -10.49
N ALA A 37 10.95 12.21 -9.72
CA ALA A 37 11.27 13.02 -8.54
C ALA A 37 11.86 12.15 -7.41
N PRO A 38 12.87 12.65 -6.67
CA PRO A 38 13.41 11.99 -5.48
C PRO A 38 12.41 12.16 -4.33
N ILE A 39 11.44 11.27 -4.23
CA ILE A 39 10.39 11.34 -3.21
C ILE A 39 10.94 10.87 -1.87
N ARG A 40 10.80 11.70 -0.83
CA ARG A 40 11.25 11.41 0.53
C ARG A 40 10.10 11.11 1.49
N VAL A 41 8.91 11.57 1.18
CA VAL A 41 7.73 11.36 2.03
C VAL A 41 6.56 10.91 1.17
N ILE A 42 5.98 9.78 1.51
CA ILE A 42 4.76 9.27 0.92
C ILE A 42 3.73 9.11 2.03
N MET A 43 2.60 9.81 1.92
CA MET A 43 1.51 9.67 2.87
C MET A 43 0.18 9.48 2.15
N GLY A 44 -0.73 8.74 2.75
CA GLY A 44 -2.04 8.51 2.14
C GLY A 44 -2.95 7.56 2.93
N ASN A 45 -4.11 7.37 2.33
CA ASN A 45 -5.10 6.39 2.77
C ASN A 45 -5.40 5.48 1.57
N PRO A 46 -4.57 4.47 1.31
CA PRO A 46 -4.77 3.58 0.16
C PRO A 46 -6.09 2.81 0.29
N PRO A 47 -6.76 2.53 -0.82
CA PRO A 47 -8.01 1.76 -0.79
C PRO A 47 -7.75 0.35 -0.25
N TYR A 48 -8.66 -0.14 0.57
CA TYR A 48 -8.65 -1.53 1.03
C TYR A 48 -9.86 -2.25 0.47
N SER A 49 -9.62 -2.99 -0.60
CA SER A 49 -10.63 -3.75 -1.32
C SER A 49 -10.27 -5.22 -1.33
N VAL A 50 -10.64 -5.93 -0.27
CA VAL A 50 -10.58 -7.39 -0.28
C VAL A 50 -11.67 -7.91 -1.21
N GLY A 51 -11.28 -8.23 -2.45
CA GLY A 51 -12.14 -8.97 -3.36
C GLY A 51 -13.40 -8.25 -3.83
N GLN A 52 -13.44 -6.93 -3.84
CA GLN A 52 -14.55 -6.20 -4.45
C GLN A 52 -14.52 -6.41 -5.96
N LYS A 53 -15.55 -7.11 -6.44
CA LYS A 53 -15.87 -7.27 -7.86
C LYS A 53 -16.88 -6.21 -8.34
N SER A 54 -17.02 -5.11 -7.62
CA SER A 54 -17.96 -4.06 -7.97
C SER A 54 -17.41 -3.29 -9.17
N ALA A 55 -18.07 -3.45 -10.31
CA ALA A 55 -17.78 -2.70 -11.52
C ALA A 55 -18.09 -1.19 -11.38
N ASN A 56 -18.78 -0.78 -10.30
CA ASN A 56 -19.23 0.60 -10.12
C ASN A 56 -18.15 1.54 -9.58
N ASP A 57 -17.05 1.01 -9.00
CA ASP A 57 -16.02 1.85 -8.38
C ASP A 57 -14.69 1.87 -9.15
N ASN A 58 -14.60 1.28 -10.34
CA ASN A 58 -13.33 1.07 -11.08
C ASN A 58 -12.19 0.48 -10.22
N ALA A 59 -12.52 0.00 -9.03
CA ALA A 59 -11.60 -0.50 -8.01
C ALA A 59 -11.56 -2.04 -7.97
N ALA A 60 -12.03 -2.70 -9.05
CA ALA A 60 -11.74 -4.12 -9.22
C ALA A 60 -10.22 -4.27 -9.12
N ASN A 61 -9.73 -5.24 -8.34
CA ASN A 61 -8.30 -5.54 -8.18
C ASN A 61 -7.61 -5.54 -9.55
N MET A 62 -7.18 -4.38 -9.99
CA MET A 62 -6.43 -4.24 -11.22
C MET A 62 -5.12 -5.01 -11.07
N THR A 63 -4.73 -5.68 -12.14
CA THR A 63 -3.48 -6.40 -12.20
C THR A 63 -2.38 -5.43 -12.60
N TYR A 64 -1.32 -5.38 -11.80
CA TYR A 64 -0.11 -4.62 -12.07
C TYR A 64 1.06 -5.61 -12.15
N PRO A 65 1.42 -6.10 -13.35
CA PRO A 65 2.35 -7.23 -13.49
C PRO A 65 3.69 -7.04 -12.80
N ILE A 66 4.29 -5.86 -12.88
CA ILE A 66 5.57 -5.58 -12.22
C ILE A 66 5.41 -5.52 -10.72
N LEU A 67 4.42 -4.77 -10.23
CA LEU A 67 4.16 -4.63 -8.80
C LEU A 67 3.71 -5.96 -8.18
N ASP A 68 2.85 -6.72 -8.87
CA ASP A 68 2.40 -8.05 -8.42
C ASP A 68 3.58 -9.03 -8.37
N LYS A 69 4.51 -8.97 -9.35
CA LYS A 69 5.75 -9.73 -9.30
C LYS A 69 6.64 -9.32 -8.13
N ARG A 70 6.77 -8.03 -7.83
CA ARG A 70 7.51 -7.55 -6.66
C ARG A 70 6.95 -8.11 -5.36
N ILE A 71 5.61 -8.15 -5.22
CA ILE A 71 4.95 -8.76 -4.05
C ILE A 71 5.25 -10.26 -3.98
N SER A 72 5.19 -10.96 -5.11
CA SER A 72 5.53 -12.38 -5.20
C SER A 72 6.96 -12.66 -4.74
N ASP A 73 7.91 -11.89 -5.25
CA ASP A 73 9.35 -12.09 -5.01
C ASP A 73 9.79 -11.65 -3.60
N THR A 74 8.97 -10.86 -2.89
CA THR A 74 9.28 -10.33 -1.55
C THR A 74 8.34 -10.89 -0.49
N TYR A 75 7.14 -10.35 -0.40
CA TYR A 75 6.17 -10.66 0.67
C TYR A 75 5.71 -12.12 0.64
N ALA A 76 5.32 -12.62 -0.55
CA ALA A 76 4.85 -13.98 -0.69
C ALA A 76 5.99 -14.99 -0.53
N ALA A 77 7.19 -14.70 -1.05
CA ALA A 77 8.35 -15.57 -0.93
C ALA A 77 8.84 -15.76 0.52
N LYS A 78 8.60 -14.77 1.40
CA LYS A 78 8.94 -14.84 2.82
C LYS A 78 7.78 -15.32 3.71
N SER A 79 6.58 -15.49 3.15
CA SER A 79 5.42 -15.97 3.92
C SER A 79 5.47 -17.48 4.14
N SER A 80 5.16 -17.90 5.36
CA SER A 80 4.94 -19.30 5.71
C SER A 80 3.56 -19.83 5.35
N ALA A 81 2.64 -18.93 4.93
CA ALA A 81 1.27 -19.29 4.62
C ALA A 81 1.12 -19.93 3.24
N ASN A 82 0.32 -20.99 3.16
CA ASN A 82 0.01 -21.66 1.88
C ASN A 82 -0.87 -20.79 0.95
N LEU A 83 -1.67 -19.87 1.51
CA LEU A 83 -2.58 -19.00 0.79
C LEU A 83 -2.18 -17.53 0.95
N THR A 84 -1.52 -16.99 -0.05
CA THR A 84 -0.96 -15.63 -0.05
C THR A 84 -1.83 -14.60 -0.78
N LYS A 85 -3.06 -14.97 -1.19
CA LYS A 85 -3.94 -14.09 -1.97
C LYS A 85 -4.20 -12.73 -1.31
N ALA A 86 -4.25 -12.68 0.03
CA ALA A 86 -4.45 -11.45 0.78
C ALA A 86 -3.28 -10.45 0.66
N LEU A 87 -2.09 -10.89 0.23
CA LEU A 87 -0.94 -10.01 -0.03
C LEU A 87 -1.12 -9.14 -1.28
N TYR A 88 -2.08 -9.47 -2.13
CA TYR A 88 -2.37 -8.69 -3.36
C TYR A 88 -3.52 -7.70 -3.18
N ASP A 89 -3.94 -7.42 -1.94
CA ASP A 89 -4.89 -6.35 -1.63
C ASP A 89 -4.27 -4.99 -1.96
N SER A 90 -5.10 -4.05 -2.40
CA SER A 90 -4.66 -2.72 -2.87
C SER A 90 -3.83 -1.97 -1.83
N TYR A 91 -4.14 -2.06 -0.54
CA TYR A 91 -3.34 -1.40 0.48
C TYR A 91 -1.94 -2.03 0.64
N ILE A 92 -1.80 -3.35 0.49
CA ILE A 92 -0.49 -4.04 0.48
C ILE A 92 0.32 -3.64 -0.75
N LYS A 93 -0.34 -3.54 -1.91
CA LYS A 93 0.27 -2.99 -3.13
C LYS A 93 0.80 -1.57 -2.92
N ALA A 94 0.03 -0.73 -2.21
CA ALA A 94 0.47 0.63 -1.88
C ALA A 94 1.74 0.64 -1.02
N PHE A 95 1.81 -0.24 -0.01
CA PHE A 95 3.04 -0.39 0.79
C PHE A 95 4.23 -0.81 -0.08
N ARG A 96 4.07 -1.82 -0.95
CA ARG A 96 5.18 -2.27 -1.82
C ARG A 96 5.63 -1.16 -2.76
N TRP A 97 4.68 -0.51 -3.43
CA TRP A 97 4.96 0.61 -4.31
C TRP A 97 5.70 1.75 -3.58
N ALA A 98 5.19 2.15 -2.41
CA ALA A 98 5.81 3.22 -1.63
C ALA A 98 7.22 2.84 -1.13
N THR A 99 7.41 1.60 -0.69
CA THR A 99 8.71 1.09 -0.25
C THR A 99 9.72 1.12 -1.39
N ASP A 100 9.34 0.64 -2.58
CA ASP A 100 10.23 0.66 -3.76
C ASP A 100 10.58 2.11 -4.16
N ARG A 101 9.61 3.04 -4.08
CA ARG A 101 9.86 4.48 -4.36
C ARG A 101 10.84 5.12 -3.37
N ILE A 102 10.80 4.74 -2.09
CA ILE A 102 11.72 5.24 -1.07
C ILE A 102 13.07 4.51 -1.13
N ALA A 103 13.08 3.23 -1.57
CA ALA A 103 14.30 2.42 -1.62
C ALA A 103 15.37 3.02 -2.53
N ASP A 104 14.96 3.62 -3.64
CA ASP A 104 15.86 4.27 -4.61
C ASP A 104 16.49 5.58 -4.12
N ASN A 105 16.05 6.09 -2.96
CA ASN A 105 16.55 7.34 -2.41
C ASN A 105 17.68 7.09 -1.39
N SER A 106 18.88 7.53 -1.72
CA SER A 106 20.06 7.42 -0.84
C SER A 106 19.90 8.14 0.50
N ASP A 107 19.07 9.18 0.55
CA ASP A 107 18.80 9.96 1.77
C ASP A 107 17.72 9.30 2.66
N GLY A 108 17.15 8.16 2.22
CA GLY A 108 16.04 7.50 2.88
C GLY A 108 14.71 8.20 2.71
N GLY A 109 13.78 7.95 3.63
CA GLY A 109 12.46 8.57 3.56
C GLY A 109 11.44 7.99 4.53
N ILE A 110 10.22 8.47 4.40
CA ILE A 110 9.10 8.14 5.28
C ILE A 110 7.90 7.69 4.45
N VAL A 111 7.28 6.59 4.86
CA VAL A 111 5.96 6.15 4.38
C VAL A 111 4.98 6.22 5.54
N ALA A 112 3.87 6.94 5.38
CA ALA A 112 2.84 7.11 6.41
C ALA A 112 1.45 6.80 5.84
N PHE A 113 0.85 5.68 6.26
CA PHE A 113 -0.45 5.25 5.76
C PHE A 113 -1.47 5.05 6.87
N ILE A 114 -2.70 5.48 6.58
CA ILE A 114 -3.90 4.99 7.27
C ILE A 114 -4.41 3.83 6.42
N SER A 115 -4.45 2.61 6.96
CA SER A 115 -4.79 1.43 6.17
C SER A 115 -5.58 0.39 6.95
N ASN A 116 -6.03 -0.64 6.24
CA ASN A 116 -6.55 -1.84 6.86
C ASN A 116 -5.49 -2.45 7.79
N GLY A 117 -5.83 -2.65 9.07
CA GLY A 117 -4.95 -3.18 10.11
C GLY A 117 -4.87 -4.71 10.17
N SER A 118 -5.58 -5.43 9.32
CA SER A 118 -5.57 -6.92 9.34
C SER A 118 -4.18 -7.51 9.07
N TRP A 119 -3.23 -6.74 8.60
CA TRP A 119 -1.86 -7.18 8.39
C TRP A 119 -1.07 -7.38 9.68
N LEU A 120 -1.52 -6.80 10.81
CA LEU A 120 -0.81 -6.89 12.07
C LEU A 120 -0.75 -8.34 12.60
N ASP A 121 -1.83 -9.08 12.45
CA ASP A 121 -2.01 -10.43 13.01
C ASP A 121 -2.39 -11.49 11.97
N GLY A 122 -2.61 -11.08 10.71
CA GLY A 122 -2.97 -12.00 9.64
C GLY A 122 -1.83 -12.97 9.29
N ASN A 123 -2.17 -14.27 9.17
CA ASN A 123 -1.17 -15.32 8.88
C ASN A 123 -0.47 -15.10 7.53
N ALA A 124 -1.22 -14.72 6.49
CA ALA A 124 -0.66 -14.52 5.16
C ALA A 124 0.26 -13.27 5.07
N GLN A 125 0.20 -12.38 6.05
CA GLN A 125 0.97 -11.14 6.07
C GLN A 125 2.28 -11.26 6.88
N ASP A 126 2.66 -12.44 7.33
CA ASP A 126 3.93 -12.68 8.02
C ASP A 126 5.14 -12.27 7.17
N GLY A 127 5.18 -12.67 5.90
CA GLY A 127 6.23 -12.25 4.98
C GLY A 127 6.23 -10.76 4.68
N PHE A 128 5.06 -10.11 4.67
CA PHE A 128 4.96 -8.65 4.57
C PHE A 128 5.61 -7.98 5.79
N ARG A 129 5.28 -8.41 7.01
CA ARG A 129 5.89 -7.89 8.24
C ARG A 129 7.41 -8.09 8.25
N ALA A 130 7.89 -9.28 7.90
CA ALA A 130 9.31 -9.59 7.81
C ALA A 130 10.05 -8.69 6.80
N CYS A 131 9.41 -8.32 5.69
CA CYS A 131 9.97 -7.38 4.75
C CYS A 131 10.03 -5.96 5.33
N LEU A 132 8.97 -5.48 5.98
CA LEU A 132 9.00 -4.17 6.62
C LEU A 132 10.13 -4.05 7.64
N GLU A 133 10.32 -5.06 8.50
CA GLU A 133 11.40 -5.11 9.48
C GLU A 133 12.80 -5.07 8.85
N SER A 134 12.96 -5.69 7.67
CA SER A 134 14.25 -5.73 6.97
C SER A 134 14.53 -4.48 6.10
N GLU A 135 13.50 -3.73 5.72
CA GLU A 135 13.61 -2.63 4.76
C GLU A 135 13.57 -1.24 5.42
N PHE A 136 13.10 -1.15 6.68
CA PHE A 136 12.97 0.12 7.42
C PHE A 136 13.73 0.07 8.75
N SER A 137 14.32 1.20 9.12
CA SER A 137 15.06 1.37 10.37
C SER A 137 14.14 1.52 11.58
N ASP A 138 12.97 2.14 11.39
CA ASP A 138 12.01 2.37 12.45
C ASP A 138 10.58 2.16 11.94
N ILE A 139 9.75 1.48 12.74
CA ILE A 139 8.35 1.18 12.41
C ILE A 139 7.48 1.62 13.58
N TYR A 140 6.55 2.53 13.33
CA TYR A 140 5.57 2.97 14.30
C TYR A 140 4.18 2.56 13.85
N VAL A 141 3.42 1.91 14.72
CA VAL A 141 2.06 1.46 14.43
C VAL A 141 1.12 1.88 15.54
N LEU A 142 0.10 2.64 15.18
CA LEU A 142 -1.04 2.92 16.04
C LEU A 142 -2.23 2.10 15.56
N ASN A 143 -2.59 1.07 16.34
CA ASN A 143 -3.76 0.24 16.07
C ASN A 143 -5.02 0.94 16.61
N LEU A 144 -5.84 1.48 15.71
CA LEU A 144 -7.11 2.11 16.06
C LEU A 144 -8.22 1.09 16.34
N ARG A 145 -7.97 -0.21 16.10
CA ARG A 145 -8.96 -1.29 16.22
C ARG A 145 -10.12 -1.15 15.24
N GLY A 146 -11.36 -1.42 15.67
CA GLY A 146 -12.55 -1.28 14.83
C GLY A 146 -12.92 -2.52 14.03
N ASN A 147 -12.34 -3.69 14.35
CA ASN A 147 -12.64 -4.96 13.68
C ASN A 147 -14.06 -5.44 13.98
N GLN A 148 -14.98 -5.21 13.07
CA GLN A 148 -16.38 -5.64 13.17
C GLN A 148 -16.62 -7.07 12.65
N ARG A 149 -15.58 -7.83 12.34
CA ARG A 149 -15.65 -9.25 11.95
C ARG A 149 -15.50 -10.17 13.15
N THR A 150 -15.19 -9.62 14.32
CA THR A 150 -15.15 -10.33 15.60
C THR A 150 -16.52 -10.36 16.25
N SER A 151 -16.70 -11.25 17.24
CA SER A 151 -17.95 -11.41 18.00
C SER A 151 -17.66 -11.47 19.50
N GLY A 152 -18.71 -11.29 20.32
CA GLY A 152 -18.63 -11.41 21.77
C GLY A 152 -17.71 -10.35 22.40
N GLU A 153 -16.90 -10.77 23.36
CA GLU A 153 -16.01 -9.91 24.13
C GLU A 153 -14.92 -9.25 23.26
N LEU A 154 -14.43 -9.97 22.26
CA LEU A 154 -13.47 -9.42 21.31
C LEU A 154 -14.05 -8.21 20.55
N SER A 155 -15.30 -8.32 20.10
CA SER A 155 -15.98 -7.22 19.42
C SER A 155 -16.16 -5.99 20.32
N ARG A 156 -16.37 -6.20 21.63
CA ARG A 156 -16.43 -5.08 22.60
C ARG A 156 -15.09 -4.40 22.77
N LYS A 157 -13.98 -5.16 22.78
CA LYS A 157 -12.61 -4.61 22.87
C LYS A 157 -12.22 -3.84 21.61
N GLU A 158 -12.74 -4.24 20.46
CA GLU A 158 -12.51 -3.55 19.18
C GLU A 158 -13.21 -2.17 19.12
N GLY A 159 -14.26 -1.96 19.91
CA GLY A 159 -15.05 -0.73 19.89
C GLY A 159 -15.95 -0.63 18.66
N GLY A 160 -16.33 0.58 18.28
CA GLY A 160 -17.14 0.85 17.10
C GLY A 160 -16.31 0.90 15.83
N LYS A 161 -16.98 1.07 14.68
CA LYS A 161 -16.32 1.35 13.40
C LYS A 161 -15.54 2.67 13.48
N ILE A 162 -14.33 2.68 12.95
CA ILE A 162 -13.52 3.91 12.87
C ILE A 162 -14.06 4.83 11.79
N PHE A 163 -14.43 4.30 10.63
CA PHE A 163 -15.05 5.08 9.55
C PHE A 163 -16.51 4.72 9.38
N GLY A 164 -17.36 5.73 9.16
CA GLY A 164 -18.81 5.57 9.00
C GLY A 164 -19.26 4.80 7.75
N GLY A 165 -18.39 4.63 6.76
CA GLY A 165 -18.63 3.84 5.56
C GLY A 165 -18.67 2.34 5.82
N GLY A 166 -19.06 1.53 4.86
CA GLY A 166 -19.30 0.09 4.95
C GLY A 166 -18.12 -0.80 5.39
N SER A 167 -16.94 -0.25 5.65
CA SER A 167 -15.78 -1.03 6.08
C SER A 167 -15.97 -1.64 7.47
N ARG A 168 -15.68 -2.94 7.59
CA ARG A 168 -15.74 -3.73 8.83
C ARG A 168 -14.34 -4.18 9.28
N THR A 169 -13.29 -3.65 8.66
CA THR A 169 -11.89 -4.01 8.92
C THR A 169 -11.30 -3.13 10.03
N PRO A 170 -10.33 -3.64 10.81
CA PRO A 170 -9.57 -2.81 11.72
C PRO A 170 -8.78 -1.77 10.94
N ILE A 171 -8.46 -0.65 11.59
CA ILE A 171 -7.70 0.44 10.99
C ILE A 171 -6.40 0.65 11.75
N THR A 172 -5.33 0.90 11.01
CA THR A 172 -4.03 1.28 11.56
C THR A 172 -3.52 2.58 10.94
N ILE A 173 -2.78 3.34 11.74
CA ILE A 173 -1.87 4.36 11.25
C ILE A 173 -0.47 3.77 11.35
N THR A 174 0.22 3.69 10.23
CA THR A 174 1.57 3.11 10.14
C THR A 174 2.53 4.16 9.63
N ILE A 175 3.65 4.35 10.33
CA ILE A 175 4.75 5.22 9.89
C ILE A 175 6.01 4.36 9.80
N LEU A 176 6.58 4.29 8.62
CA LEU A 176 7.80 3.56 8.30
C LEU A 176 8.90 4.58 8.00
N VAL A 177 10.03 4.45 8.65
CA VAL A 177 11.18 5.35 8.46
C VAL A 177 12.35 4.55 7.91
N LYS A 178 12.88 4.97 6.78
CA LYS A 178 14.14 4.48 6.23
C LYS A 178 15.22 5.54 6.53
N ASN A 179 16.08 5.24 7.49
CA ASN A 179 17.19 6.11 7.84
C ASN A 179 18.52 5.43 7.47
N PRO A 180 19.23 5.88 6.41
CA PRO A 180 20.47 5.26 5.96
C PRO A 180 21.59 5.27 7.01
N ALA A 181 21.53 6.18 7.98
CA ALA A 181 22.55 6.26 9.05
C ALA A 181 22.36 5.18 10.14
N LYS A 182 21.23 4.46 10.14
CA LYS A 182 20.92 3.41 11.11
C LYS A 182 21.07 1.99 10.57
N ASN A 183 21.39 1.83 9.29
CA ASN A 183 21.56 0.52 8.63
C ASN A 183 23.04 0.20 8.45
#